data_f7d3dc3b78bc1ccad35dd2082e53cc89
#
_entry.id   f7d3dc3b78bc1ccad35dd2082e53cc89
#
_cell.length_a   1.000
_cell.length_b   1.000
_cell.length_c   1.000
_cell.angle_alpha   90.00
_cell.angle_beta   90.00
_cell.angle_gamma   90.00
#
_symmetry.space_group_name_H-M   'P 1'
#
loop_
_entity.id
_entity.type
_entity.pdbx_description
1 polymer ?
#
loop_
_entity_poly.entity_id
_entity_poly.type
_entity_poly.pdbx_seq_one_letter_code
_entity_poly.pdbx_strand_id
1 'polypeptide(L)'
;MLRAMHAEPGRPWTVLTLAKVAGASRAAFARRFTALVGEPSLAYLTGWRMTLAADLLRRQGTSVASQVGYADGFAFSSAFKRVRGVSPSVYRAG
;
A
#
# COMPACT_ATOMS: atom_id res chain seq x y z
N MET A 1 7.54 8.01 10.07
CA MET A 1 6.15 7.66 9.70
C MET A 1 6.04 7.12 8.29
N LEU A 2 6.26 7.93 7.28
CA LEU A 2 6.30 7.43 5.88
C LEU A 2 7.40 6.40 5.69
N ARG A 3 8.52 6.59 6.36
CA ARG A 3 9.64 5.67 6.29
C ARG A 3 9.26 4.26 6.73
N ALA A 4 8.44 4.12 7.77
CA ALA A 4 8.00 2.81 8.25
C ALA A 4 7.15 2.10 7.18
N MET A 5 6.24 2.82 6.53
CA MET A 5 5.43 2.26 5.45
C MET A 5 6.29 1.84 4.26
N HIS A 6 7.26 2.66 3.91
CA HIS A 6 8.12 2.38 2.75
C HIS A 6 9.08 1.22 3.03
N ALA A 7 9.53 1.07 4.28
CA ALA A 7 10.42 -0.03 4.67
C ALA A 7 9.71 -1.38 4.70
N GLU A 8 8.45 -1.39 5.13
CA GLU A 8 7.68 -2.62 5.29
C GLU A 8 6.29 -2.48 4.68
N PRO A 9 6.19 -2.33 3.34
CA PRO A 9 4.90 -2.12 2.70
C PRO A 9 3.95 -3.32 2.83
N GLY A 10 4.48 -4.51 3.02
CA GLY A 10 3.69 -5.72 3.18
C GLY A 10 3.15 -5.95 4.58
N ARG A 11 3.59 -5.16 5.56
CA ARG A 11 3.12 -5.30 6.93
C ARG A 11 1.64 -4.89 7.05
N PRO A 12 0.83 -5.59 7.88
CA PRO A 12 -0.59 -5.24 8.01
C PRO A 12 -0.79 -3.96 8.83
N TRP A 13 -0.44 -2.84 8.23
CA TRP A 13 -0.56 -1.53 8.88
C TRP A 13 -2.01 -1.15 9.12
N THR A 14 -2.26 -0.58 10.29
CA THR A 14 -3.54 0.06 10.61
C THR A 14 -3.24 1.49 11.05
N VAL A 15 -4.28 2.32 11.14
CA VAL A 15 -4.09 3.69 11.65
C VAL A 15 -3.51 3.63 13.06
N LEU A 16 -3.97 2.67 13.89
CA LEU A 16 -3.46 2.52 15.25
C LEU A 16 -1.99 2.15 15.29
N THR A 17 -1.54 1.18 14.48
CA THR A 17 -0.14 0.78 14.48
C THR A 17 0.76 1.89 13.95
N LEU A 18 0.31 2.61 12.94
CA LEU A 18 1.05 3.77 12.43
C LEU A 18 1.14 4.88 13.47
N ALA A 19 0.05 5.12 14.19
CA ALA A 19 0.05 6.12 15.26
C ALA A 19 1.05 5.76 16.36
N LYS A 20 1.14 4.48 16.72
CA LYS A 20 2.10 4.02 17.72
C LYS A 20 3.54 4.28 17.29
N VAL A 21 3.85 4.02 16.03
CA VAL A 21 5.20 4.30 15.49
C VAL A 21 5.50 5.79 15.57
N ALA A 22 4.51 6.63 15.32
CA ALA A 22 4.67 8.09 15.37
C ALA A 22 4.62 8.66 16.80
N GLY A 23 4.29 7.84 17.80
CA GLY A 23 4.19 8.30 19.18
C GLY A 23 3.01 9.22 19.43
N ALA A 24 1.91 9.03 18.70
CA ALA A 24 0.74 9.90 18.75
C ALA A 24 -0.53 9.08 18.99
N SER A 25 -1.60 9.75 19.42
CA SER A 25 -2.91 9.11 19.46
C SER A 25 -3.40 8.87 18.05
N ARG A 26 -4.33 7.91 17.90
CA ARG A 26 -4.89 7.59 16.60
C ARG A 26 -5.51 8.80 15.91
N ALA A 27 -6.32 9.58 16.64
CA ALA A 27 -6.97 10.75 16.08
C ALA A 27 -5.99 11.84 15.68
N ALA A 28 -5.00 12.12 16.53
CA ALA A 28 -3.98 13.13 16.24
C ALA A 28 -3.14 12.73 15.03
N PHE A 29 -2.75 11.46 14.98
CA PHE A 29 -2.00 10.93 13.84
C PHE A 29 -2.77 11.09 12.54
N ALA A 30 -4.05 10.68 12.54
CA ALA A 30 -4.89 10.73 11.33
C ALA A 30 -5.01 12.17 10.82
N ARG A 31 -5.25 13.12 11.72
CA ARG A 31 -5.36 14.54 11.33
C ARG A 31 -4.05 15.07 10.75
N ARG A 32 -2.94 14.80 11.42
CA ARG A 32 -1.63 15.30 10.98
C ARG A 32 -1.23 14.70 9.65
N PHE A 33 -1.45 13.40 9.49
CA PHE A 33 -1.09 12.73 8.25
C PHE A 33 -1.87 13.33 7.07
N THR A 34 -3.19 13.44 7.22
CA THR A 34 -4.04 13.99 6.16
C THR A 34 -3.65 15.44 5.84
N ALA A 35 -3.35 16.22 6.86
CA ALA A 35 -2.95 17.63 6.66
C ALA A 35 -1.63 17.76 5.90
N LEU A 36 -0.67 16.86 6.19
CA LEU A 36 0.67 16.93 5.59
C LEU A 36 0.73 16.29 4.21
N VAL A 37 0.02 15.19 4.01
CA VAL A 37 0.14 14.37 2.80
C VAL A 37 -1.00 14.65 1.82
N GLY A 38 -2.14 15.09 2.31
CA GLY A 38 -3.28 15.41 1.45
C GLY A 38 -4.28 14.27 1.31
N GLU A 39 -4.02 13.12 1.93
CA GLU A 39 -4.95 11.99 1.91
C GLU A 39 -4.79 11.13 3.16
N PRO A 40 -5.81 10.33 3.52
CA PRO A 40 -5.71 9.45 4.69
C PRO A 40 -4.56 8.45 4.57
N SER A 41 -4.00 8.06 5.71
CA SER A 41 -2.80 7.22 5.74
C SER A 41 -2.96 5.88 5.03
N LEU A 42 -4.11 5.21 5.17
CA LEU A 42 -4.29 3.91 4.52
C LEU A 42 -4.54 4.04 3.02
N ALA A 43 -5.15 5.14 2.57
CA ALA A 43 -5.28 5.42 1.14
C ALA A 43 -3.90 5.66 0.52
N TYR A 44 -3.06 6.41 1.22
CA TYR A 44 -1.67 6.62 0.80
C TYR A 44 -0.92 5.29 0.70
N LEU A 45 -1.05 4.44 1.72
CA LEU A 45 -0.39 3.14 1.74
C LEU A 45 -0.84 2.25 0.59
N THR A 46 -2.15 2.24 0.28
CA THR A 46 -2.66 1.48 -0.86
C THR A 46 -2.03 1.97 -2.16
N GLY A 47 -1.96 3.28 -2.36
CA GLY A 47 -1.31 3.85 -3.53
C GLY A 47 0.16 3.46 -3.63
N TRP A 48 0.88 3.50 -2.51
CA TRP A 48 2.29 3.08 -2.47
C TRP A 48 2.46 1.60 -2.79
N ARG A 49 1.60 0.75 -2.21
CA ARG A 49 1.62 -0.69 -2.49
C ARG A 49 1.40 -0.98 -3.97
N MET A 50 0.50 -0.25 -4.61
CA MET A 50 0.23 -0.45 -6.03
C MET A 50 1.37 0.06 -6.92
N THR A 51 2.00 1.16 -6.54
CA THR A 51 3.19 1.65 -7.25
C THR A 51 4.32 0.64 -7.17
N LEU A 52 4.57 0.09 -5.98
CA LEU A 52 5.59 -0.93 -5.79
C LEU A 52 5.23 -2.21 -6.53
N ALA A 53 3.95 -2.62 -6.49
CA ALA A 53 3.50 -3.80 -7.20
C ALA A 53 3.70 -3.68 -8.71
N ALA A 54 3.43 -2.51 -9.27
CA ALA A 54 3.64 -2.30 -10.71
C ALA A 54 5.11 -2.51 -11.08
N ASP A 55 6.04 -2.02 -10.26
CA ASP A 55 7.45 -2.23 -10.49
C ASP A 55 7.84 -3.70 -10.35
N LEU A 56 7.34 -4.36 -9.29
CA LEU A 56 7.64 -5.78 -9.06
C LEU A 56 7.09 -6.69 -10.17
N LEU A 57 5.92 -6.36 -10.71
CA LEU A 57 5.34 -7.14 -11.80
C LEU A 57 6.22 -7.13 -13.04
N ARG A 58 6.87 -6.01 -13.33
CA ARG A 58 7.80 -5.93 -14.45
C ARG A 58 9.05 -6.76 -14.23
N ARG A 59 9.53 -6.83 -12.98
CA ARG A 59 10.80 -7.49 -12.65
C ARG A 59 10.65 -8.97 -12.41
N GLN A 60 9.67 -9.36 -11.58
CA GLN A 60 9.57 -10.72 -11.06
C GLN A 60 8.47 -11.54 -11.73
N GLY A 61 7.35 -10.93 -11.98
CA GLY A 61 6.24 -11.59 -12.65
C GLY A 61 5.39 -12.52 -11.78
N THR A 62 5.82 -12.87 -10.59
CA THR A 62 5.08 -13.80 -9.71
C THR A 62 5.17 -13.37 -8.26
N SER A 63 4.23 -13.89 -7.43
CA SER A 63 4.27 -13.73 -5.97
C SER A 63 4.36 -12.29 -5.47
N VAL A 64 3.77 -11.36 -6.22
CA VAL A 64 3.79 -9.95 -5.83
C VAL A 64 2.81 -9.66 -4.71
N ALA A 65 1.65 -10.36 -4.68
CA ALA A 65 0.58 -10.08 -3.72
C ALA A 65 1.06 -10.04 -2.27
N SER A 66 1.76 -11.07 -1.82
CA SER A 66 2.24 -11.14 -0.43
C SER A 66 3.28 -10.07 -0.12
N GLN A 67 4.11 -9.72 -1.08
CA GLN A 67 5.15 -8.71 -0.88
C GLN A 67 4.57 -7.33 -0.63
N VAL A 68 3.37 -7.06 -1.13
CA VAL A 68 2.72 -5.77 -0.92
C VAL A 68 1.54 -5.84 0.05
N GLY A 69 1.46 -6.92 0.84
CA GLY A 69 0.54 -7.00 1.96
C GLY A 69 -0.84 -7.54 1.68
N TYR A 70 -1.03 -8.27 0.59
CA TYR A 70 -2.31 -8.91 0.29
C TYR A 70 -2.25 -10.40 0.61
N ALA A 71 -3.33 -10.91 1.21
CA ALA A 71 -3.38 -12.30 1.67
C ALA A 71 -3.39 -13.30 0.51
N ASP A 72 -3.98 -12.91 -0.62
CA ASP A 72 -4.06 -13.80 -1.77
C ASP A 72 -4.05 -13.00 -3.07
N GLY A 73 -3.87 -13.71 -4.19
CA GLY A 73 -3.78 -13.08 -5.50
C GLY A 73 -5.10 -12.45 -5.97
N PHE A 74 -6.23 -12.98 -5.51
CA PHE A 74 -7.53 -12.44 -5.89
C PHE A 74 -7.75 -11.05 -5.30
N ALA A 75 -7.49 -10.90 -4.00
CA ALA A 75 -7.60 -9.60 -3.32
C ALA A 75 -6.64 -8.59 -3.94
N PHE A 76 -5.42 -9.01 -4.23
CA PHE A 76 -4.43 -8.16 -4.87
C PHE A 76 -4.89 -7.71 -6.27
N SER A 77 -5.36 -8.65 -7.08
CA SER A 77 -5.79 -8.34 -8.46
C SER A 77 -6.94 -7.34 -8.47
N SER A 78 -7.90 -7.51 -7.55
CA SER A 78 -9.03 -6.58 -7.43
C SER A 78 -8.56 -5.17 -7.07
N ALA A 79 -7.67 -5.07 -6.09
CA ALA A 79 -7.13 -3.78 -5.65
C ALA A 79 -6.29 -3.13 -6.75
N PHE A 80 -5.45 -3.91 -7.41
CA PHE A 80 -4.59 -3.41 -8.47
C PHE A 80 -5.42 -2.84 -9.63
N LYS A 81 -6.44 -3.59 -10.06
CA LYS A 81 -7.32 -3.14 -11.13
C LYS A 81 -8.05 -1.85 -10.75
N ARG A 82 -8.51 -1.76 -9.50
CA ARG A 82 -9.22 -0.57 -9.04
C ARG A 82 -8.33 0.66 -9.06
N VAL A 83 -7.07 0.52 -8.65
CA VAL A 83 -6.15 1.66 -8.54
C VAL A 83 -5.47 1.98 -9.86
N ARG A 84 -5.06 0.97 -10.62
CA ARG A 84 -4.27 1.16 -11.84
C ARG A 84 -5.09 1.07 -13.12
N GLY A 85 -6.35 0.65 -13.04
CA GLY A 85 -7.25 0.60 -14.19
C GLY A 85 -7.20 -0.67 -15.01
N VAL A 86 -6.19 -1.52 -14.82
CA VAL A 86 -6.07 -2.80 -15.52
C VAL A 86 -5.63 -3.88 -14.54
N SER A 87 -5.89 -5.15 -14.87
CA SER A 87 -5.47 -6.26 -14.01
C SER A 87 -3.94 -6.43 -14.05
N PRO A 88 -3.36 -7.08 -13.01
CA PRO A 88 -1.92 -7.31 -12.99
C PRO A 88 -1.40 -8.07 -14.20
N SER A 89 -2.13 -9.07 -14.68
CA SER A 89 -1.70 -9.84 -15.86
C SER A 89 -1.71 -9.00 -17.12
N VAL A 90 -2.71 -8.15 -17.30
CA VAL A 90 -2.76 -7.22 -18.44
C VAL A 90 -1.63 -6.21 -18.36
N TYR A 91 -1.38 -5.67 -17.17
CA TYR A 91 -0.31 -4.70 -16.97
C TYR A 91 1.06 -5.29 -17.30
N ARG A 92 1.31 -6.52 -16.84
CA ARG A 92 2.58 -7.19 -17.07
C ARG A 92 2.79 -7.54 -18.56
N ALA A 93 1.72 -7.93 -19.24
CA ALA A 93 1.77 -8.27 -20.67
C ALA A 93 1.98 -7.03 -21.54
N GLY A 94 1.47 -5.91 -21.10
CA GLY A 94 1.64 -4.65 -21.81
C GLY A 94 2.96 -4.01 -21.55
#